data_4bd982beb61f033d0bf97c7b28ada4aa
#
_entry.id   4bd982beb61f033d0bf97c7b28ada4aa
#
_cell.length_a   1.000
_cell.length_b   1.000
_cell.length_c   1.000
_cell.angle_alpha   90.00
_cell.angle_beta   90.00
_cell.angle_gamma   90.00
#
_symmetry.space_group_name_H-M   'P 1'
#
loop_
_entity.id
_entity.type
_entity.pdbx_description
1 polymer ?
#
loop_
_entity_poly.entity_id
_entity_poly.type
_entity_poly.pdbx_seq_one_letter_code
_entity_poly.pdbx_strand_id
1 'polypeptide(L)'
;MVNKRVRNAVLGCNLKNDRMISVRLQGKPFNITVIQVYAPTSNAEEAEVERFYEDLQDLLELTPKRDVLFIIGDRNAKVGSQETPGVIGKFGLGIRNEAGQRQIEFCQEIALAIANTFFQQYKRRLYTWTSPDGQHRTQTDYILCSQRWRSSIQSAKTRPGADC
;
A
#
# COMPACT_ATOMS: atom_id res chain seq x y z
N MET A 1 12.31 -17.31 2.85
CA MET A 1 12.75 -17.83 4.17
C MET A 1 12.84 -16.66 5.14
N VAL A 2 12.02 -16.60 6.20
CA VAL A 2 12.00 -15.48 7.17
C VAL A 2 13.18 -15.66 8.13
N ASN A 3 13.97 -14.59 8.32
CA ASN A 3 15.10 -14.59 9.27
C ASN A 3 14.63 -14.98 10.69
N LYS A 4 15.40 -15.78 11.41
CA LYS A 4 15.10 -16.28 12.77
C LYS A 4 14.70 -15.15 13.75
N ARG A 5 15.32 -13.94 13.62
CA ARG A 5 14.97 -12.76 14.42
C ARG A 5 13.58 -12.23 14.15
N VAL A 6 13.16 -12.20 12.87
CA VAL A 6 11.83 -11.75 12.47
C VAL A 6 10.76 -12.75 12.89
N ARG A 7 11.06 -14.05 12.79
CA ARG A 7 10.15 -15.12 13.23
C ARG A 7 9.77 -14.99 14.71
N ASN A 8 10.69 -14.62 15.55
CA ASN A 8 10.45 -14.43 16.98
C ASN A 8 9.66 -13.15 17.30
N ALA A 9 9.56 -12.21 16.36
CA ALA A 9 8.80 -10.98 16.50
C ALA A 9 7.35 -11.09 15.99
N VAL A 10 6.99 -12.19 15.32
CA VAL A 10 5.62 -12.40 14.82
C VAL A 10 4.69 -12.71 15.97
N LEU A 11 3.71 -11.83 16.20
CA LEU A 11 2.65 -12.00 17.21
C LEU A 11 1.44 -12.73 16.67
N GLY A 12 1.19 -12.62 15.37
CA GLY A 12 0.06 -13.26 14.72
C GLY A 12 0.10 -13.07 13.21
N CYS A 13 -0.63 -13.93 12.53
CA CYS A 13 -0.81 -13.89 11.08
C CYS A 13 -2.26 -14.26 10.76
N ASN A 14 -2.90 -13.50 9.90
CA ASN A 14 -4.27 -13.73 9.45
C ASN A 14 -4.30 -13.74 7.92
N LEU A 15 -4.57 -14.89 7.33
CA LEU A 15 -4.83 -15.06 5.91
C LEU A 15 -6.33 -14.83 5.68
N LYS A 16 -6.69 -13.66 5.16
CA LYS A 16 -8.11 -13.33 4.87
C LYS A 16 -8.63 -14.09 3.65
N ASN A 17 -7.85 -14.06 2.57
CA ASN A 17 -8.14 -14.75 1.31
C ASN A 17 -6.85 -14.87 0.47
N ASP A 18 -6.96 -15.28 -0.80
CA ASP A 18 -5.84 -15.40 -1.74
C ASP A 18 -5.16 -14.06 -2.12
N ARG A 19 -5.82 -12.94 -1.85
CA ARG A 19 -5.34 -11.58 -2.16
C ARG A 19 -4.84 -10.79 -0.96
N MET A 20 -5.09 -11.27 0.27
CA MET A 20 -4.81 -10.48 1.48
C MET A 20 -4.30 -11.33 2.64
N ILE A 21 -3.20 -10.86 3.22
CA ILE A 21 -2.64 -11.42 4.44
C ILE A 21 -2.25 -10.29 5.39
N SER A 22 -2.53 -10.47 6.67
CA SER A 22 -2.11 -9.55 7.74
C SER A 22 -1.10 -10.24 8.65
N VAL A 23 -0.02 -9.54 8.97
CA VAL A 23 1.00 -10.00 9.92
C VAL A 23 1.19 -8.94 10.97
N ARG A 24 1.10 -9.34 12.24
CA ARG A 24 1.36 -8.47 13.39
C ARG A 24 2.72 -8.78 13.98
N LEU A 25 3.53 -7.75 14.15
CA LEU A 25 4.91 -7.83 14.63
C LEU A 25 5.05 -7.10 15.96
N GLN A 26 5.82 -7.70 16.86
CA GLN A 26 6.21 -7.06 18.10
C GLN A 26 7.15 -5.90 17.82
N GLY A 27 6.85 -4.72 18.35
CA GLY A 27 7.69 -3.53 18.30
C GLY A 27 7.76 -2.81 19.64
N LYS A 28 8.66 -1.86 19.75
CA LYS A 28 8.78 -0.97 20.91
C LYS A 28 8.91 0.48 20.40
N PRO A 29 8.13 1.41 20.89
CA PRO A 29 7.06 1.30 21.92
C PRO A 29 5.73 0.76 21.39
N PHE A 30 5.57 0.62 20.06
CA PHE A 30 4.33 0.18 19.42
C PHE A 30 4.56 -1.06 18.58
N ASN A 31 3.57 -1.96 18.55
CA ASN A 31 3.54 -3.06 17.60
C ASN A 31 3.25 -2.55 16.19
N ILE A 32 3.58 -3.36 15.21
CA ILE A 32 3.42 -3.05 13.79
C ILE A 32 2.49 -4.08 13.18
N THR A 33 1.45 -3.63 12.50
CA THR A 33 0.61 -4.48 11.65
C THR A 33 0.91 -4.16 10.19
N VAL A 34 1.26 -5.17 9.43
CA VAL A 34 1.48 -5.09 7.98
C VAL A 34 0.40 -5.92 7.29
N ILE A 35 -0.35 -5.30 6.40
CA ILE A 35 -1.32 -5.97 5.54
C ILE A 35 -0.73 -5.96 4.13
N GLN A 36 -0.48 -7.14 3.58
CA GLN A 36 -0.12 -7.27 2.17
C GLN A 36 -1.37 -7.53 1.35
N VAL A 37 -1.49 -6.84 0.23
CA VAL A 37 -2.64 -6.94 -0.65
C VAL A 37 -2.22 -7.05 -2.11
N TYR A 38 -3.07 -7.72 -2.90
CA TYR A 38 -3.03 -7.75 -4.36
C TYR A 38 -4.41 -7.38 -4.88
N ALA A 39 -4.59 -6.14 -5.30
CA ALA A 39 -5.89 -5.63 -5.74
C ALA A 39 -6.34 -6.25 -7.08
N PRO A 40 -7.64 -6.33 -7.34
CA PRO A 40 -8.16 -6.67 -8.66
C PRO A 40 -7.58 -5.78 -9.76
N THR A 41 -7.44 -6.30 -10.96
CA THR A 41 -6.95 -5.54 -12.11
C THR A 41 -8.00 -4.52 -12.57
N SER A 42 -7.57 -3.57 -13.40
CA SER A 42 -8.47 -2.53 -13.95
C SER A 42 -9.64 -3.07 -14.77
N ASN A 43 -9.59 -4.34 -15.17
CA ASN A 43 -10.65 -5.01 -15.96
C ASN A 43 -11.53 -5.92 -15.10
N ALA A 44 -11.35 -5.92 -13.78
CA ALA A 44 -12.16 -6.71 -12.86
C ALA A 44 -13.60 -6.17 -12.81
N GLU A 45 -14.54 -7.06 -12.52
CA GLU A 45 -15.92 -6.67 -12.31
C GLU A 45 -16.08 -5.82 -11.04
N GLU A 46 -17.01 -4.89 -11.04
CA GLU A 46 -17.27 -3.98 -9.93
C GLU A 46 -17.50 -4.73 -8.61
N ALA A 47 -18.25 -5.84 -8.65
CA ALA A 47 -18.51 -6.66 -7.48
C ALA A 47 -17.22 -7.29 -6.87
N GLU A 48 -16.21 -7.60 -7.70
CA GLU A 48 -14.91 -8.09 -7.22
C GLU A 48 -14.13 -6.96 -6.53
N VAL A 49 -14.19 -5.76 -7.09
CA VAL A 49 -13.53 -4.58 -6.52
C VAL A 49 -14.18 -4.17 -5.20
N GLU A 50 -15.51 -4.18 -5.12
CA GLU A 50 -16.23 -3.90 -3.87
C GLU A 50 -15.86 -4.89 -2.79
N ARG A 51 -15.91 -6.19 -3.06
CA ARG A 51 -15.52 -7.25 -2.13
C ARG A 51 -14.09 -7.09 -1.64
N PHE A 52 -13.17 -6.67 -2.51
CA PHE A 52 -11.78 -6.40 -2.12
C PHE A 52 -11.69 -5.31 -1.05
N TYR A 53 -12.42 -4.21 -1.21
CA TYR A 53 -12.39 -3.12 -0.22
C TYR A 53 -13.13 -3.50 1.07
N GLU A 54 -14.21 -4.26 1.01
CA GLU A 54 -14.90 -4.82 2.17
C GLU A 54 -13.99 -5.74 2.98
N ASP A 55 -13.32 -6.70 2.33
CA ASP A 55 -12.36 -7.61 2.96
C ASP A 55 -11.18 -6.85 3.59
N LEU A 56 -10.72 -5.78 2.95
CA LEU A 56 -9.66 -4.93 3.50
C LEU A 56 -10.16 -4.17 4.72
N GLN A 57 -11.37 -3.67 4.70
CA GLN A 57 -11.97 -2.98 5.84
C GLN A 57 -12.15 -3.92 7.04
N ASP A 58 -12.60 -5.14 6.82
CA ASP A 58 -12.68 -6.17 7.87
C ASP A 58 -11.33 -6.42 8.55
N LEU A 59 -10.23 -6.51 7.75
CA LEU A 59 -8.88 -6.66 8.31
C LEU A 59 -8.45 -5.43 9.13
N LEU A 60 -8.84 -4.24 8.69
CA LEU A 60 -8.54 -2.99 9.38
C LEU A 60 -9.29 -2.88 10.71
N GLU A 61 -10.54 -3.33 10.77
CA GLU A 61 -11.33 -3.38 12.01
C GLU A 61 -10.72 -4.33 13.05
N LEU A 62 -10.11 -5.43 12.60
CA LEU A 62 -9.37 -6.38 13.46
C LEU A 62 -8.00 -5.84 13.90
N THR A 63 -7.50 -4.79 13.26
CA THR A 63 -6.18 -4.22 13.57
C THR A 63 -6.25 -3.34 14.83
N PRO A 64 -5.41 -3.62 15.86
CA PRO A 64 -5.40 -2.79 17.06
C PRO A 64 -5.07 -1.32 16.75
N LYS A 65 -5.89 -0.39 17.22
CA LYS A 65 -5.74 1.04 16.95
C LYS A 65 -4.40 1.65 17.39
N ARG A 66 -3.69 0.99 18.30
CA ARG A 66 -2.38 1.43 18.81
C ARG A 66 -1.22 1.00 17.91
N ASP A 67 -1.44 0.02 17.05
CA ASP A 67 -0.39 -0.48 16.17
C ASP A 67 -0.03 0.56 15.09
N VAL A 68 1.23 0.52 14.67
CA VAL A 68 1.67 1.20 13.44
C VAL A 68 1.20 0.36 12.27
N LEU A 69 0.29 0.92 11.47
CA LEU A 69 -0.31 0.21 10.33
C LEU A 69 0.41 0.56 9.04
N PHE A 70 0.79 -0.49 8.30
CA PHE A 70 1.18 -0.42 6.90
C PHE A 70 0.33 -1.35 6.05
N ILE A 71 -0.11 -0.87 4.88
CA ILE A 71 -0.70 -1.70 3.84
C ILE A 71 0.24 -1.62 2.63
N ILE A 72 0.72 -2.76 2.16
CA ILE A 72 1.71 -2.86 1.08
C ILE A 72 1.19 -3.75 -0.04
N GLY A 73 1.66 -3.55 -1.25
CA GLY A 73 1.41 -4.44 -2.38
C GLY A 73 0.93 -3.74 -3.64
N ASP A 74 0.65 -4.54 -4.65
CA ASP A 74 0.14 -4.06 -5.92
C ASP A 74 -1.34 -3.70 -5.79
N ARG A 75 -1.63 -2.44 -6.07
CA ARG A 75 -2.99 -1.88 -5.98
C ARG A 75 -3.68 -1.82 -7.33
N ASN A 76 -2.99 -2.14 -8.43
CA ASN A 76 -3.50 -2.03 -9.80
C ASN A 76 -4.16 -0.67 -10.09
N ALA A 77 -3.69 0.38 -9.42
CA ALA A 77 -4.27 1.72 -9.41
C ALA A 77 -3.19 2.76 -9.70
N LYS A 78 -3.54 3.83 -10.40
CA LYS A 78 -2.68 4.98 -10.66
C LYS A 78 -3.23 6.18 -9.90
N VAL A 79 -2.59 6.59 -8.82
CA VAL A 79 -3.08 7.71 -7.98
C VAL A 79 -2.76 9.09 -8.55
N GLY A 80 -1.80 9.15 -9.50
CA GLY A 80 -1.43 10.40 -10.16
C GLY A 80 -0.54 11.32 -9.33
N SER A 81 -0.19 12.47 -9.93
CA SER A 81 0.66 13.49 -9.33
C SER A 81 -0.12 14.66 -8.67
N GLN A 82 -1.44 14.66 -8.79
CA GLN A 82 -2.27 15.69 -8.18
C GLN A 82 -2.37 15.46 -6.67
N GLU A 83 -1.94 16.45 -5.89
CA GLU A 83 -2.02 16.40 -4.44
C GLU A 83 -3.45 16.23 -3.93
N THR A 84 -3.57 15.45 -2.88
CA THR A 84 -4.80 15.33 -2.09
C THR A 84 -4.40 15.46 -0.62
N PRO A 85 -4.82 16.54 0.06
CA PRO A 85 -4.36 16.81 1.42
C PRO A 85 -4.48 15.61 2.36
N GLY A 86 -3.39 15.28 3.04
CA GLY A 86 -3.31 14.15 3.97
C GLY A 86 -3.16 12.78 3.33
N VAL A 87 -3.53 12.58 2.07
CA VAL A 87 -3.53 11.28 1.38
C VAL A 87 -2.40 11.17 0.36
N ILE A 88 -2.29 12.15 -0.55
CA ILE A 88 -1.29 12.19 -1.63
C ILE A 88 -0.45 13.45 -1.49
N GLY A 89 0.88 13.27 -1.53
CA GLY A 89 1.85 14.36 -1.58
C GLY A 89 2.22 14.77 -3.00
N LYS A 90 3.25 15.64 -3.10
CA LYS A 90 3.69 16.33 -4.34
C LYS A 90 4.38 15.40 -5.35
N PHE A 91 4.78 14.19 -4.95
CA PHE A 91 5.70 13.36 -5.73
C PHE A 91 5.04 12.08 -6.28
N GLY A 92 3.72 12.11 -6.48
CA GLY A 92 3.01 11.06 -7.20
C GLY A 92 3.40 11.01 -8.68
N LEU A 93 3.11 9.91 -9.36
CA LEU A 93 3.50 9.67 -10.74
C LEU A 93 2.29 9.58 -11.68
N GLY A 94 2.36 10.32 -12.79
CA GLY A 94 1.45 10.18 -13.93
C GLY A 94 0.06 10.74 -13.71
N ILE A 95 -0.90 10.20 -14.46
CA ILE A 95 -2.30 10.61 -14.45
C ILE A 95 -3.11 9.62 -13.62
N ARG A 96 -4.01 10.13 -12.79
CA ARG A 96 -4.94 9.34 -12.00
C ARG A 96 -5.93 8.60 -12.91
N ASN A 97 -6.15 7.32 -12.61
CA ASN A 97 -7.23 6.54 -13.21
C ASN A 97 -8.38 6.31 -12.21
N GLU A 98 -9.44 5.67 -12.64
CA GLU A 98 -10.63 5.40 -11.83
C GLU A 98 -10.29 4.56 -10.57
N ALA A 99 -9.51 3.49 -10.72
CA ALA A 99 -9.04 2.69 -9.59
C ALA A 99 -8.21 3.52 -8.60
N GLY A 100 -7.39 4.46 -9.10
CA GLY A 100 -6.63 5.40 -8.29
C GLY A 100 -7.52 6.38 -7.54
N GLN A 101 -8.58 6.87 -8.17
CA GLN A 101 -9.56 7.73 -7.51
C GLN A 101 -10.26 6.99 -6.36
N ARG A 102 -10.73 5.77 -6.61
CA ARG A 102 -11.35 4.91 -5.59
C ARG A 102 -10.41 4.63 -4.41
N GLN A 103 -9.14 4.35 -4.69
CA GLN A 103 -8.14 4.17 -3.65
C GLN A 103 -7.95 5.42 -2.79
N ILE A 104 -7.97 6.60 -3.39
CA ILE A 104 -7.84 7.87 -2.66
C ILE A 104 -9.05 8.09 -1.75
N GLU A 105 -10.26 7.86 -2.25
CA GLU A 105 -11.51 7.96 -1.49
C GLU A 105 -11.49 7.03 -0.29
N PHE A 106 -11.12 5.77 -0.49
CA PHE A 106 -10.92 4.82 0.60
C PHE A 106 -9.89 5.31 1.64
N CYS A 107 -8.75 5.84 1.17
CA CYS A 107 -7.73 6.39 2.07
C CYS A 107 -8.21 7.61 2.85
N GLN A 108 -9.07 8.44 2.25
CA GLN A 108 -9.67 9.60 2.94
C GLN A 108 -10.62 9.15 4.05
N GLU A 109 -11.49 8.16 3.75
CA GLU A 109 -12.49 7.64 4.67
C GLU A 109 -11.86 7.05 5.94
N ILE A 110 -10.76 6.31 5.80
CA ILE A 110 -10.11 5.61 6.92
C ILE A 110 -8.80 6.25 7.39
N ALA A 111 -8.57 7.50 7.03
CA ALA A 111 -7.39 8.30 7.42
C ALA A 111 -6.04 7.62 7.13
N LEU A 112 -5.86 7.12 5.91
CA LEU A 112 -4.58 6.61 5.39
C LEU A 112 -3.88 7.65 4.52
N ALA A 113 -2.56 7.53 4.41
CA ALA A 113 -1.70 8.28 3.52
C ALA A 113 -0.92 7.33 2.60
N ILE A 114 -0.71 7.71 1.33
CA ILE A 114 0.06 6.95 0.35
C ILE A 114 1.52 7.41 0.42
N ALA A 115 2.33 6.69 1.20
CA ALA A 115 3.67 7.10 1.61
C ALA A 115 4.62 7.40 0.43
N ASN A 116 4.54 6.64 -0.66
CA ASN A 116 5.38 6.83 -1.85
C ASN A 116 5.29 8.24 -2.44
N THR A 117 4.18 8.93 -2.27
CA THR A 117 3.89 10.23 -2.88
C THR A 117 4.44 11.42 -2.09
N PHE A 118 4.93 11.20 -0.87
CA PHE A 118 5.45 12.27 0.00
C PHE A 118 6.95 12.49 -0.11
N PHE A 119 7.68 11.62 -0.82
CA PHE A 119 9.13 11.69 -0.92
C PHE A 119 9.59 11.88 -2.35
N GLN A 120 10.43 12.89 -2.57
CA GLN A 120 11.06 13.10 -3.87
C GLN A 120 12.01 11.94 -4.18
N GLN A 121 11.82 11.30 -5.32
CA GLN A 121 12.64 10.20 -5.80
C GLN A 121 13.00 10.41 -7.29
N TYR A 122 14.13 9.85 -7.73
CA TYR A 122 14.42 9.77 -9.16
C TYR A 122 13.33 8.96 -9.86
N LYS A 123 12.92 9.36 -11.07
CA LYS A 123 11.86 8.69 -11.85
C LYS A 123 12.01 7.16 -11.89
N ARG A 124 13.25 6.67 -12.10
CA ARG A 124 13.56 5.22 -12.10
C ARG A 124 13.23 4.48 -10.80
N ARG A 125 13.04 5.20 -9.69
CA ARG A 125 12.67 4.64 -8.37
C ARG A 125 11.20 4.84 -8.03
N LEU A 126 10.41 5.34 -8.96
CA LEU A 126 8.97 5.49 -8.82
C LEU A 126 8.22 4.37 -9.55
N TYR A 127 8.77 3.88 -10.66
CA TYR A 127 8.14 2.82 -11.43
C TYR A 127 8.20 1.49 -10.70
N THR A 128 7.07 0.80 -10.64
CA THR A 128 6.94 -0.56 -10.09
C THR A 128 6.55 -1.58 -11.15
N TRP A 129 6.01 -1.11 -12.26
CA TRP A 129 5.63 -1.95 -13.39
C TRP A 129 6.10 -1.35 -14.73
N THR A 130 6.53 -2.24 -15.62
CA THR A 130 6.90 -1.88 -16.99
C THR A 130 6.16 -2.81 -17.93
N SER A 131 5.56 -2.25 -19.00
CA SER A 131 4.87 -3.05 -20.01
C SER A 131 5.83 -4.03 -20.71
N PRO A 132 5.32 -5.17 -21.23
CA PRO A 132 6.16 -6.16 -21.93
C PRO A 132 6.93 -5.59 -23.12
N ASP A 133 6.43 -4.54 -23.77
CA ASP A 133 7.09 -3.82 -24.86
C ASP A 133 8.09 -2.75 -24.36
N GLY A 134 8.21 -2.56 -23.06
CA GLY A 134 9.10 -1.58 -22.41
C GLY A 134 8.72 -0.12 -22.59
N GLN A 135 7.62 0.18 -23.29
CA GLN A 135 7.24 1.56 -23.65
C GLN A 135 6.48 2.27 -22.52
N HIS A 136 5.75 1.52 -21.70
CA HIS A 136 4.95 2.07 -20.61
C HIS A 136 5.52 1.68 -19.26
N ARG A 137 5.67 2.68 -18.39
CA ARG A 137 6.11 2.48 -17.00
C ARG A 137 5.15 3.17 -16.07
N THR A 138 4.67 2.43 -15.08
CA THR A 138 3.69 2.94 -14.10
C THR A 138 4.10 2.60 -12.68
N GLN A 139 3.45 3.26 -11.74
CA GLN A 139 3.51 2.94 -10.32
C GLN A 139 2.15 2.40 -9.92
N THR A 140 2.11 1.15 -9.48
CA THR A 140 0.91 0.44 -9.01
C THR A 140 1.10 -0.15 -7.62
N ASP A 141 2.35 -0.28 -7.18
CA ASP A 141 2.69 -0.71 -5.83
C ASP A 141 2.83 0.49 -4.91
N TYR A 142 2.09 0.46 -3.82
CA TYR A 142 2.09 1.53 -2.84
C TYR A 142 2.27 1.00 -1.42
N ILE A 143 2.81 1.88 -0.59
CA ILE A 143 2.86 1.74 0.86
C ILE A 143 1.86 2.73 1.43
N LEU A 144 0.76 2.24 2.00
CA LEU A 144 -0.17 3.06 2.74
C LEU A 144 0.17 2.97 4.22
N CYS A 145 -0.02 4.07 4.93
CA CYS A 145 0.15 4.12 6.38
C CYS A 145 -0.95 5.00 7.00
N SER A 146 -1.25 4.78 8.28
CA SER A 146 -2.13 5.70 9.01
C SER A 146 -1.55 7.12 8.98
N GLN A 147 -2.38 8.13 8.72
CA GLN A 147 -1.94 9.54 8.61
C GLN A 147 -1.19 10.01 9.86
N ARG A 148 -1.56 9.56 11.04
CA ARG A 148 -0.88 9.89 12.31
C ARG A 148 0.59 9.45 12.35
N TRP A 149 0.98 8.40 11.58
CA TRP A 149 2.35 7.89 11.53
C TRP A 149 3.13 8.38 10.32
N ARG A 150 2.50 9.15 9.42
CA ARG A 150 3.12 9.65 8.20
C ARG A 150 4.43 10.39 8.45
N SER A 151 4.46 11.25 9.44
CA SER A 151 5.66 12.03 9.80
C SER A 151 6.83 11.19 10.32
N SER A 152 6.56 9.97 10.75
CA SER A 152 7.59 9.03 11.21
C SER A 152 8.27 8.28 10.06
N ILE A 153 7.72 8.34 8.84
CA ILE A 153 8.31 7.74 7.64
C ILE A 153 9.33 8.69 7.07
N GLN A 154 10.58 8.23 6.94
CA GLN A 154 11.69 9.06 6.44
C GLN A 154 11.91 8.91 4.93
N SER A 155 11.51 7.79 4.35
CA SER A 155 11.66 7.54 2.90
C SER A 155 10.77 6.38 2.47
N ALA A 156 10.23 6.50 1.24
CA ALA A 156 9.57 5.41 0.53
C ALA A 156 10.06 5.41 -0.93
N LYS A 157 10.57 4.28 -1.40
CA LYS A 157 11.14 4.15 -2.76
C LYS A 157 11.09 2.70 -3.23
N THR A 158 11.02 2.50 -4.54
CA THR A 158 11.21 1.18 -5.15
C THR A 158 12.70 0.84 -5.28
N ARG A 159 13.03 -0.44 -5.32
CA ARG A 159 14.36 -0.93 -5.67
C ARG A 159 14.28 -1.60 -7.04
N PRO A 160 14.88 -1.02 -8.12
CA PRO A 160 14.98 -1.67 -9.41
C PRO A 160 15.75 -2.98 -9.29
N GLY A 161 15.29 -4.05 -9.94
CA GLY A 161 15.97 -5.35 -9.97
C GLY A 161 15.61 -6.29 -8.79
N ALA A 162 14.58 -5.98 -8.03
CA ALA A 162 13.92 -6.99 -7.21
C ALA A 162 13.00 -7.81 -8.13
N ASP A 163 13.54 -8.83 -8.75
CA ASP A 163 12.74 -9.81 -9.47
C ASP A 163 11.93 -10.62 -8.44
N CYS A 164 10.62 -10.62 -8.63
CA CYS A 164 9.69 -11.46 -7.88
C CYS A 164 9.56 -12.81 -8.57
#